data_87bb8929b0ec3a7e356a5a17a5581433
#
_entry.id   87bb8929b0ec3a7e356a5a17a5581433
#
_cell.length_a   1.000
_cell.length_b   1.000
_cell.length_c   1.000
_cell.angle_alpha   90.00
_cell.angle_beta   90.00
_cell.angle_gamma   90.00
#
_symmetry.space_group_name_H-M   'P 1'
#
loop_
_entity.id
_entity.type
_entity.pdbx_description
1 polymer ?
#
loop_
_entity_poly.entity_id
_entity_poly.type
_entity_poly.pdbx_seq_one_letter_code
_entity_poly.pdbx_strand_id
1 'polypeptide(L)'
;MAREITIALAGNPNSGKSTVFNNLTGARQHVGNWPGVTVEKKEGRYHYHGYRVKVVDLPGVYSLTAYSLDEVVARNFIVEGKPEIVVDIVDASNLERNLYLTVQLIELETNLVIALNMFDLAKSRGYQIDVSRLSELLGAPVVPMVATRKEGNEELLREIVNVFEGNTTKKKIKLFYGSELEGHITELEALISLDEELSHQFPPRWLAIKLLEQDKEVLQKLGVSNE
;
A
#
# COMPACT_ATOMS: atom_id res chain seq x y z
N MET A 1 -25.33 -13.06 2.52
CA MET A 1 -24.42 -12.89 1.38
C MET A 1 -23.01 -12.74 1.92
N ALA A 2 -22.00 -13.37 1.32
CA ALA A 2 -20.60 -13.18 1.73
C ALA A 2 -20.19 -11.72 1.46
N ARG A 3 -19.57 -11.04 2.45
CA ARG A 3 -18.98 -9.71 2.23
C ARG A 3 -17.77 -9.84 1.33
N GLU A 4 -17.62 -8.94 0.36
CA GLU A 4 -16.48 -8.92 -0.54
C GLU A 4 -15.47 -7.87 -0.06
N ILE A 5 -14.19 -8.23 -0.07
CA ILE A 5 -13.07 -7.36 0.29
C ILE A 5 -12.09 -7.39 -0.88
N THR A 6 -11.77 -6.23 -1.46
CA THR A 6 -10.70 -6.10 -2.45
C THR A 6 -9.42 -5.69 -1.75
N ILE A 7 -8.39 -6.49 -1.88
CA ILE A 7 -7.05 -6.18 -1.37
C ILE A 7 -6.07 -5.98 -2.53
N ALA A 8 -5.21 -4.99 -2.40
CA ALA A 8 -4.08 -4.77 -3.29
C ALA A 8 -2.80 -5.24 -2.61
N LEU A 9 -2.01 -6.09 -3.28
CA LEU A 9 -0.68 -6.44 -2.81
C LEU A 9 0.33 -5.46 -3.41
N ALA A 10 0.95 -4.66 -2.56
CA ALA A 10 2.06 -3.78 -2.88
C ALA A 10 3.37 -4.37 -2.34
N GLY A 11 4.51 -3.86 -2.78
CA GLY A 11 5.81 -4.24 -2.24
C GLY A 11 6.92 -4.08 -3.27
N ASN A 12 8.14 -4.01 -2.76
CA ASN A 12 9.33 -3.89 -3.58
C ASN A 12 9.56 -5.12 -4.46
N PRO A 13 10.24 -4.99 -5.61
CA PRO A 13 10.72 -6.14 -6.35
C PRO A 13 11.50 -7.11 -5.44
N ASN A 14 11.20 -8.41 -5.56
CA ASN A 14 11.81 -9.49 -4.78
C ASN A 14 11.49 -9.51 -3.26
N SER A 15 10.52 -8.74 -2.77
CA SER A 15 10.05 -8.82 -1.38
C SER A 15 9.30 -10.11 -1.05
N GLY A 16 9.02 -10.95 -2.06
CA GLY A 16 8.23 -12.17 -1.93
C GLY A 16 6.73 -11.99 -2.20
N LYS A 17 6.34 -10.87 -2.81
CA LYS A 17 4.95 -10.52 -3.14
C LYS A 17 4.24 -11.63 -3.92
N SER A 18 4.82 -12.14 -5.00
CA SER A 18 4.25 -13.24 -5.79
C SER A 18 4.09 -14.54 -4.99
N THR A 19 4.96 -14.80 -4.01
CA THR A 19 4.82 -15.96 -3.12
C THR A 19 3.62 -15.79 -2.20
N VAL A 20 3.44 -14.61 -1.61
CA VAL A 20 2.26 -14.29 -0.79
C VAL A 20 1.00 -14.37 -1.63
N PHE A 21 0.97 -13.77 -2.83
CA PHE A 21 -0.15 -13.86 -3.77
C PHE A 21 -0.55 -15.31 -4.06
N ASN A 22 0.42 -16.18 -4.39
CA ASN A 22 0.18 -17.59 -4.67
C ASN A 22 -0.32 -18.34 -3.43
N ASN A 23 0.20 -18.02 -2.26
CA ASN A 23 -0.26 -18.63 -1.01
C ASN A 23 -1.73 -18.30 -0.70
N LEU A 24 -2.15 -17.07 -0.98
CA LEU A 24 -3.52 -16.61 -0.73
C LEU A 24 -4.50 -17.13 -1.79
N THR A 25 -4.12 -17.12 -3.07
CA THR A 25 -5.05 -17.38 -4.18
C THR A 25 -5.02 -18.81 -4.70
N GLY A 26 -3.92 -19.52 -4.48
CA GLY A 26 -3.73 -20.88 -5.00
C GLY A 26 -3.84 -20.92 -6.54
N ALA A 27 -4.60 -21.90 -7.07
CA ALA A 27 -4.82 -22.05 -8.51
C ALA A 27 -5.92 -21.14 -9.10
N ARG A 28 -6.57 -20.31 -8.28
CA ARG A 28 -7.69 -19.45 -8.70
C ARG A 28 -7.20 -18.06 -9.09
N GLN A 29 -6.39 -18.00 -10.13
CA GLN A 29 -5.77 -16.76 -10.62
C GLN A 29 -6.26 -16.45 -12.02
N HIS A 30 -6.36 -15.17 -12.32
CA HIS A 30 -6.58 -14.62 -13.66
C HIS A 30 -5.41 -13.70 -14.00
N VAL A 31 -4.81 -13.90 -15.16
CA VAL A 31 -3.70 -13.11 -15.67
C VAL A 31 -4.17 -12.37 -16.92
N GLY A 32 -3.90 -11.08 -16.98
CA GLY A 32 -4.19 -10.20 -18.11
C GLY A 32 -3.23 -9.03 -18.14
N ASN A 33 -3.60 -7.96 -18.79
CA ASN A 33 -2.84 -6.70 -18.75
C ASN A 33 -3.67 -5.62 -18.08
N TRP A 34 -3.00 -4.64 -17.49
CA TRP A 34 -3.65 -3.42 -17.06
C TRP A 34 -4.23 -2.67 -18.26
N PRO A 35 -5.41 -2.04 -18.16
CA PRO A 35 -6.04 -1.34 -19.27
C PRO A 35 -5.11 -0.29 -19.88
N GLY A 36 -4.96 -0.32 -21.22
CA GLY A 36 -4.18 0.67 -21.97
C GLY A 36 -2.66 0.56 -21.88
N VAL A 37 -2.14 -0.45 -21.18
CA VAL A 37 -0.69 -0.64 -21.00
C VAL A 37 -0.27 -2.11 -21.12
N THR A 38 1.04 -2.36 -21.31
CA THR A 38 1.61 -3.71 -21.45
C THR A 38 1.99 -4.35 -20.13
N VAL A 39 1.70 -3.70 -19.01
CA VAL A 39 2.00 -4.19 -17.65
C VAL A 39 1.06 -5.34 -17.30
N GLU A 40 1.62 -6.45 -16.83
CA GLU A 40 0.86 -7.63 -16.43
C GLU A 40 0.02 -7.35 -15.17
N LYS A 41 -1.24 -7.78 -15.21
CA LYS A 41 -2.19 -7.74 -14.09
C LYS A 41 -2.52 -9.14 -13.64
N LYS A 42 -2.34 -9.44 -12.36
CA LYS A 42 -2.76 -10.69 -11.74
C LYS A 42 -3.84 -10.43 -10.72
N GLU A 43 -4.92 -11.18 -10.82
CA GLU A 43 -6.01 -11.17 -9.85
C GLU A 43 -6.30 -12.59 -9.38
N GLY A 44 -6.68 -12.73 -8.12
CA GLY A 44 -7.08 -14.01 -7.57
C GLY A 44 -8.21 -13.84 -6.57
N ARG A 45 -8.78 -14.95 -6.12
CA ARG A 45 -9.87 -14.96 -5.14
C ARG A 45 -9.59 -15.99 -4.05
N TYR A 46 -9.91 -15.60 -2.83
CA TYR A 46 -9.81 -16.44 -1.65
C TYR A 46 -11.08 -16.32 -0.81
N HIS A 47 -11.40 -17.38 -0.05
CA HIS A 47 -12.51 -17.36 0.90
C HIS A 47 -11.97 -17.52 2.31
N TYR A 48 -12.31 -16.60 3.19
CA TYR A 48 -11.86 -16.62 4.57
C TYR A 48 -13.01 -16.24 5.52
N HIS A 49 -13.39 -17.16 6.41
CA HIS A 49 -14.41 -16.95 7.45
C HIS A 49 -15.68 -16.18 6.99
N GLY A 50 -16.23 -16.56 5.83
CA GLY A 50 -17.44 -15.93 5.28
C GLY A 50 -17.19 -14.69 4.42
N TYR A 51 -15.94 -14.25 4.28
CA TYR A 51 -15.53 -13.19 3.36
C TYR A 51 -15.09 -13.77 2.03
N ARG A 52 -15.41 -13.06 0.94
CA ARG A 52 -14.83 -13.27 -0.38
C ARG A 52 -13.75 -12.21 -0.59
N VAL A 53 -12.49 -12.63 -0.56
CA VAL A 53 -11.35 -11.73 -0.73
C VAL A 53 -10.91 -11.76 -2.18
N LYS A 54 -11.01 -10.62 -2.87
CA LYS A 54 -10.39 -10.39 -4.18
C LYS A 54 -9.00 -9.83 -3.97
N VAL A 55 -8.01 -10.52 -4.51
CA VAL A 55 -6.59 -10.14 -4.39
C VAL A 55 -6.11 -9.61 -5.73
N VAL A 56 -5.58 -8.41 -5.77
CA VAL A 56 -4.97 -7.78 -6.95
C VAL A 56 -3.48 -7.63 -6.69
N ASP A 57 -2.66 -8.27 -7.54
CA ASP A 57 -1.20 -8.17 -7.46
C ASP A 57 -0.76 -6.92 -8.24
N LEU A 58 -0.21 -5.92 -7.54
CA LEU A 58 0.33 -4.72 -8.17
C LEU A 58 1.75 -4.99 -8.70
N PRO A 59 2.22 -4.24 -9.70
CA PRO A 59 3.63 -4.28 -10.10
C PRO A 59 4.55 -4.06 -8.91
N GLY A 60 5.70 -4.74 -8.90
CA GLY A 60 6.71 -4.54 -7.85
C GLY A 60 7.44 -3.21 -8.06
N VAL A 61 7.31 -2.29 -7.12
CA VAL A 61 7.87 -0.93 -7.22
C VAL A 61 8.60 -0.54 -5.94
N TYR A 62 9.57 0.36 -6.06
CA TYR A 62 10.29 0.92 -4.91
C TYR A 62 9.65 2.19 -4.38
N SER A 63 8.85 2.85 -5.21
CA SER A 63 8.16 4.10 -4.88
C SER A 63 6.86 4.24 -5.68
N LEU A 64 6.06 5.25 -5.33
CA LEU A 64 4.85 5.66 -6.05
C LEU A 64 5.04 7.05 -6.71
N THR A 65 6.28 7.41 -7.05
CA THR A 65 6.62 8.72 -7.63
C THR A 65 6.31 8.86 -9.11
N ALA A 66 5.84 7.78 -9.75
CA ALA A 66 5.41 7.75 -11.16
C ALA A 66 6.51 8.04 -12.20
N TYR A 67 7.75 7.66 -11.92
CA TYR A 67 8.83 7.72 -12.90
C TYR A 67 8.82 6.54 -13.89
N SER A 68 8.25 5.42 -13.49
CA SER A 68 8.08 4.24 -14.35
C SER A 68 6.60 3.93 -14.57
N LEU A 69 6.31 3.20 -15.65
CA LEU A 69 4.95 2.76 -15.94
C LEU A 69 4.38 1.86 -14.83
N ASP A 70 5.22 1.03 -14.23
CA ASP A 70 4.83 0.16 -13.11
C ASP A 70 4.42 0.98 -11.88
N GLU A 71 5.15 2.06 -11.56
CA GLU A 71 4.81 2.98 -10.47
C GLU A 71 3.51 3.74 -10.74
N VAL A 72 3.31 4.20 -11.98
CA VAL A 72 2.05 4.85 -12.42
C VAL A 72 0.88 3.89 -12.23
N VAL A 73 1.00 2.65 -12.70
CA VAL A 73 -0.05 1.63 -12.58
C VAL A 73 -0.37 1.33 -11.12
N ALA A 74 0.65 1.09 -10.30
CA ALA A 74 0.47 0.79 -8.88
C ALA A 74 -0.22 1.95 -8.15
N ARG A 75 0.27 3.18 -8.34
CA ARG A 75 -0.30 4.39 -7.73
C ARG A 75 -1.75 4.62 -8.16
N ASN A 76 -2.01 4.58 -9.47
CA ASN A 76 -3.34 4.84 -10.00
C ASN A 76 -4.35 3.81 -9.50
N PHE A 77 -3.99 2.53 -9.40
CA PHE A 77 -4.89 1.53 -8.82
C PHE A 77 -5.21 1.82 -7.35
N ILE A 78 -4.24 2.25 -6.56
CA ILE A 78 -4.48 2.58 -5.14
C ILE A 78 -5.37 3.82 -5.02
N VAL A 79 -5.09 4.88 -5.79
CA VAL A 79 -5.80 6.17 -5.72
C VAL A 79 -7.20 6.09 -6.32
N GLU A 80 -7.34 5.51 -7.51
CA GLU A 80 -8.59 5.49 -8.28
C GLU A 80 -9.40 4.22 -8.03
N GLY A 81 -8.72 3.08 -7.92
CA GLY A 81 -9.36 1.78 -7.67
C GLY A 81 -9.81 1.60 -6.23
N LYS A 82 -9.28 2.41 -5.29
CA LYS A 82 -9.64 2.48 -3.87
C LYS A 82 -9.87 1.09 -3.26
N PRO A 83 -8.87 0.18 -3.28
CA PRO A 83 -9.02 -1.12 -2.64
C PRO A 83 -9.33 -0.93 -1.16
N GLU A 84 -10.16 -1.81 -0.60
CA GLU A 84 -10.53 -1.73 0.81
C GLU A 84 -9.30 -1.84 1.72
N ILE A 85 -8.30 -2.64 1.32
CA ILE A 85 -7.05 -2.84 2.06
C ILE A 85 -5.87 -2.84 1.09
N VAL A 86 -4.78 -2.21 1.48
CA VAL A 86 -3.47 -2.40 0.85
C VAL A 86 -2.62 -3.26 1.78
N VAL A 87 -2.08 -4.35 1.24
CA VAL A 87 -1.11 -5.20 1.94
C VAL A 87 0.26 -4.92 1.37
N ASP A 88 1.13 -4.30 2.16
CA ASP A 88 2.51 -4.02 1.77
C ASP A 88 3.43 -5.16 2.19
N ILE A 89 4.05 -5.83 1.21
CA ILE A 89 4.99 -6.93 1.45
C ILE A 89 6.40 -6.36 1.56
N VAL A 90 6.89 -6.31 2.81
CA VAL A 90 8.15 -5.72 3.23
C VAL A 90 9.18 -6.81 3.49
N ASP A 91 10.35 -6.72 2.87
CA ASP A 91 11.50 -7.58 3.17
C ASP A 91 12.14 -7.15 4.50
N ALA A 92 11.96 -7.96 5.54
CA ALA A 92 12.51 -7.72 6.87
C ALA A 92 14.04 -7.67 6.89
N SER A 93 14.70 -8.35 5.96
CA SER A 93 16.17 -8.37 5.86
C SER A 93 16.74 -7.12 5.20
N ASN A 94 15.87 -6.26 4.62
CA ASN A 94 16.22 -5.01 3.95
C ASN A 94 15.18 -3.92 4.27
N LEU A 95 14.89 -3.78 5.57
CA LEU A 95 13.76 -3.04 6.11
C LEU A 95 13.75 -1.57 5.66
N GLU A 96 14.86 -0.85 5.85
CA GLU A 96 14.97 0.59 5.54
C GLU A 96 14.53 0.92 4.11
N ARG A 97 15.05 0.16 3.14
CA ARG A 97 14.71 0.37 1.73
C ARG A 97 13.23 0.09 1.43
N ASN A 98 12.66 -0.92 2.08
CA ASN A 98 11.28 -1.31 1.84
C ASN A 98 10.30 -0.33 2.50
N LEU A 99 10.63 0.23 3.64
CA LEU A 99 9.80 1.20 4.34
C LEU A 99 9.58 2.51 3.56
N TYR A 100 10.38 2.80 2.55
CA TYR A 100 10.17 3.96 1.70
C TYR A 100 8.82 3.89 0.95
N LEU A 101 8.47 2.73 0.41
CA LEU A 101 7.15 2.50 -0.19
C LEU A 101 6.04 2.53 0.88
N THR A 102 6.29 1.91 2.05
CA THR A 102 5.34 1.91 3.17
C THR A 102 4.95 3.33 3.58
N VAL A 103 5.92 4.23 3.68
CA VAL A 103 5.71 5.65 4.02
C VAL A 103 4.77 6.32 3.00
N GLN A 104 4.96 6.09 1.71
CA GLN A 104 4.11 6.65 0.66
C GLN A 104 2.68 6.07 0.69
N LEU A 105 2.52 4.79 1.06
CA LEU A 105 1.21 4.20 1.28
C LEU A 105 0.48 4.80 2.49
N ILE A 106 1.22 5.17 3.53
CA ILE A 106 0.69 5.90 4.71
C ILE A 106 0.23 7.30 4.28
N GLU A 107 1.01 8.01 3.45
CA GLU A 107 0.64 9.34 2.93
C GLU A 107 -0.63 9.31 2.08
N LEU A 108 -0.86 8.21 1.36
CA LEU A 108 -2.10 7.96 0.62
C LEU A 108 -3.30 7.65 1.53
N GLU A 109 -3.11 7.65 2.84
CA GLU A 109 -4.14 7.33 3.85
C GLU A 109 -4.83 5.99 3.62
N THR A 110 -4.14 5.03 3.03
CA THR A 110 -4.70 3.71 2.74
C THR A 110 -5.00 2.92 4.02
N ASN A 111 -5.92 1.98 3.93
CA ASN A 111 -6.09 0.96 4.96
C ASN A 111 -4.96 -0.05 4.83
N LEU A 112 -3.89 0.12 5.59
CA LEU A 112 -2.64 -0.61 5.42
C LEU A 112 -2.51 -1.79 6.38
N VAL A 113 -2.03 -2.92 5.87
CA VAL A 113 -1.51 -4.05 6.64
C VAL A 113 -0.12 -4.36 6.12
N ILE A 114 0.86 -4.53 6.99
CA ILE A 114 2.25 -4.80 6.61
C ILE A 114 2.55 -6.28 6.82
N ALA A 115 2.86 -6.97 5.72
CA ALA A 115 3.36 -8.34 5.72
C ALA A 115 4.89 -8.31 5.77
N LEU A 116 5.47 -8.42 6.97
CA LEU A 116 6.91 -8.36 7.21
C LEU A 116 7.54 -9.72 6.87
N ASN A 117 7.80 -9.93 5.59
CA ASN A 117 8.28 -11.19 5.03
C ASN A 117 9.80 -11.38 5.18
N MET A 118 10.29 -12.61 4.91
CA MET A 118 11.71 -12.98 5.10
C MET A 118 12.20 -12.76 6.53
N PHE A 119 11.29 -12.92 7.50
CA PHE A 119 11.58 -12.67 8.89
C PHE A 119 12.63 -13.63 9.47
N ASP A 120 12.68 -14.86 8.96
CA ASP A 120 13.73 -15.85 9.25
C ASP A 120 15.10 -15.39 8.74
N LEU A 121 15.17 -14.79 7.55
CA LEU A 121 16.41 -14.27 7.00
C LEU A 121 16.92 -13.08 7.81
N ALA A 122 16.04 -12.16 8.20
CA ALA A 122 16.40 -11.05 9.09
C ALA A 122 16.99 -11.56 10.41
N LYS A 123 16.32 -12.53 11.05
CA LYS A 123 16.82 -13.17 12.28
C LYS A 123 18.17 -13.86 12.08
N SER A 124 18.36 -14.58 10.98
CA SER A 124 19.62 -15.27 10.68
C SER A 124 20.80 -14.31 10.48
N ARG A 125 20.51 -13.06 10.06
CA ARG A 125 21.48 -11.96 9.94
C ARG A 125 21.72 -11.21 11.26
N GLY A 126 21.08 -11.63 12.35
CA GLY A 126 21.23 -11.02 13.66
C GLY A 126 20.36 -9.78 13.91
N TYR A 127 19.41 -9.47 12.99
CA TYR A 127 18.49 -8.36 13.21
C TYR A 127 17.46 -8.71 14.29
N GLN A 128 17.26 -7.79 15.21
CA GLN A 128 16.21 -7.83 16.23
C GLN A 128 15.18 -6.75 15.89
N ILE A 129 14.04 -7.16 15.34
CA ILE A 129 12.95 -6.25 14.95
C ILE A 129 11.87 -6.34 16.03
N ASP A 130 11.62 -5.24 16.71
CA ASP A 130 10.46 -5.08 17.59
C ASP A 130 9.23 -4.81 16.74
N VAL A 131 8.48 -5.88 16.45
CA VAL A 131 7.29 -5.84 15.58
C VAL A 131 6.19 -4.97 16.16
N SER A 132 6.01 -5.00 17.50
CA SER A 132 4.99 -4.19 18.17
C SER A 132 5.31 -2.71 18.05
N ARG A 133 6.57 -2.35 18.30
CA ARG A 133 7.04 -0.98 18.17
C ARG A 133 6.97 -0.47 16.72
N LEU A 134 7.32 -1.33 15.77
CA LEU A 134 7.21 -1.01 14.35
C LEU A 134 5.74 -0.73 13.94
N SER A 135 4.81 -1.57 14.42
CA SER A 135 3.37 -1.37 14.20
C SER A 135 2.87 -0.05 14.79
N GLU A 136 3.30 0.30 16.01
CA GLU A 136 2.97 1.59 16.63
C GLU A 136 3.50 2.78 15.82
N LEU A 137 4.76 2.70 15.36
CA LEU A 137 5.42 3.77 14.60
C LEU A 137 4.80 3.97 13.21
N LEU A 138 4.35 2.89 12.57
CA LEU A 138 3.73 2.95 11.23
C LEU A 138 2.21 3.12 11.27
N GLY A 139 1.59 2.99 12.45
CA GLY A 139 0.13 3.10 12.62
C GLY A 139 -0.66 2.03 11.88
N ALA A 140 -0.04 0.91 11.55
CA ALA A 140 -0.62 -0.19 10.80
C ALA A 140 -0.23 -1.53 11.44
N PRO A 141 -1.06 -2.57 11.37
CA PRO A 141 -0.69 -3.91 11.80
C PRO A 141 0.54 -4.42 11.02
N VAL A 142 1.49 -5.01 11.73
CA VAL A 142 2.67 -5.64 11.17
C VAL A 142 2.64 -7.13 11.48
N VAL A 143 2.62 -7.97 10.46
CA VAL A 143 2.56 -9.43 10.57
C VAL A 143 3.89 -10.03 10.13
N PRO A 144 4.69 -10.62 11.03
CA PRO A 144 5.90 -11.34 10.66
C PRO A 144 5.55 -12.58 9.83
N MET A 145 6.27 -12.77 8.70
CA MET A 145 5.99 -13.84 7.76
C MET A 145 7.25 -14.56 7.27
N VAL A 146 7.07 -15.82 6.93
CA VAL A 146 8.00 -16.60 6.09
C VAL A 146 7.17 -17.21 4.97
N ALA A 147 6.94 -16.44 3.91
CA ALA A 147 5.98 -16.81 2.84
C ALA A 147 6.32 -18.14 2.17
N THR A 148 7.61 -18.50 2.04
CA THR A 148 8.05 -19.79 1.49
C THR A 148 7.62 -21.01 2.33
N ARG A 149 7.34 -20.80 3.62
CA ARG A 149 6.85 -21.81 4.56
C ARG A 149 5.37 -21.63 4.90
N LYS A 150 4.70 -20.63 4.33
CA LYS A 150 3.34 -20.21 4.64
C LYS A 150 3.14 -19.76 6.11
N GLU A 151 4.22 -19.50 6.84
CA GLU A 151 4.15 -18.97 8.20
C GLU A 151 3.63 -17.53 8.17
N GLY A 152 2.68 -17.19 9.04
CA GLY A 152 2.06 -15.87 9.13
C GLY A 152 0.85 -15.64 8.20
N ASN A 153 0.49 -16.59 7.31
CA ASN A 153 -0.62 -16.40 6.36
C ASN A 153 -1.98 -16.23 7.08
N GLU A 154 -2.27 -17.05 8.09
CA GLU A 154 -3.52 -16.96 8.86
C GLU A 154 -3.59 -15.65 9.66
N GLU A 155 -2.47 -15.24 10.25
CA GLU A 155 -2.36 -13.96 10.95
C GLU A 155 -2.60 -12.78 10.00
N LEU A 156 -2.03 -12.84 8.79
CA LEU A 156 -2.23 -11.82 7.77
C LEU A 156 -3.70 -11.69 7.39
N LEU A 157 -4.38 -12.80 7.13
CA LEU A 157 -5.80 -12.80 6.78
C LEU A 157 -6.67 -12.29 7.92
N ARG A 158 -6.36 -12.65 9.16
CA ARG A 158 -7.03 -12.14 10.35
C ARG A 158 -6.89 -10.63 10.47
N GLU A 159 -5.67 -10.09 10.30
CA GLU A 159 -5.43 -8.65 10.38
C GLU A 159 -6.09 -7.89 9.22
N ILE A 160 -6.14 -8.45 8.00
CA ILE A 160 -6.90 -7.88 6.87
C ILE A 160 -8.37 -7.71 7.26
N VAL A 161 -9.01 -8.75 7.82
CA VAL A 161 -10.42 -8.68 8.24
C VAL A 161 -10.60 -7.71 9.41
N ASN A 162 -9.69 -7.70 10.39
CA ASN A 162 -9.74 -6.77 11.53
C ASN A 162 -9.68 -5.31 11.06
N VAL A 163 -8.80 -4.99 10.11
CA VAL A 163 -8.69 -3.63 9.54
C VAL A 163 -9.95 -3.29 8.74
N PHE A 164 -10.48 -4.24 7.95
CA PHE A 164 -11.69 -4.03 7.17
C PHE A 164 -12.93 -3.77 8.05
N GLU A 165 -13.05 -4.46 9.18
CA GLU A 165 -14.14 -4.27 10.14
C GLU A 165 -13.96 -3.05 11.06
N GLY A 166 -12.82 -2.37 11.00
CA GLY A 166 -12.51 -1.24 11.88
C GLY A 166 -12.18 -1.64 13.31
N ASN A 167 -11.86 -2.92 13.55
CA ASN A 167 -11.53 -3.45 14.88
C ASN A 167 -10.10 -3.11 15.32
N THR A 168 -9.28 -2.56 14.45
CA THR A 168 -7.95 -2.05 14.77
C THR A 168 -7.99 -0.57 15.05
N THR A 169 -7.39 -0.14 16.15
CA THR A 169 -7.19 1.28 16.45
C THR A 169 -6.21 1.86 15.44
N LYS A 170 -6.74 2.39 14.33
CA LYS A 170 -5.93 3.14 13.37
C LYS A 170 -5.45 4.42 14.03
N LYS A 171 -4.17 4.49 14.32
CA LYS A 171 -3.54 5.75 14.64
C LYS A 171 -3.16 6.38 13.30
N LYS A 172 -3.95 7.37 12.83
CA LYS A 172 -3.52 8.17 11.66
C LYS A 172 -2.16 8.76 11.99
N ILE A 173 -1.13 8.27 11.32
CA ILE A 173 0.22 8.83 11.44
C ILE A 173 0.34 9.91 10.40
N LYS A 174 0.64 11.11 10.86
CA LYS A 174 0.97 12.24 10.02
C LYS A 174 2.49 12.36 10.00
N LEU A 175 3.11 12.14 8.85
CA LEU A 175 4.54 12.35 8.67
C LEU A 175 4.84 13.85 8.77
N PHE A 176 5.93 14.18 9.46
CA PHE A 176 6.33 15.57 9.68
C PHE A 176 7.56 15.91 8.83
N TYR A 177 7.42 16.85 7.92
CA TYR A 177 8.45 17.26 6.96
C TYR A 177 9.24 18.50 7.37
N GLY A 178 9.15 18.90 8.62
CA GLY A 178 9.74 20.14 9.13
C GLY A 178 8.76 21.33 9.06
N SER A 179 8.95 22.27 9.97
CA SER A 179 7.95 23.36 10.21
C SER A 179 7.65 24.20 8.98
N GLU A 180 8.65 24.45 8.12
CA GLU A 180 8.49 25.27 6.91
C GLU A 180 7.59 24.58 5.88
N LEU A 181 7.92 23.32 5.52
CA LEU A 181 7.11 22.54 4.58
C LEU A 181 5.71 22.23 5.13
N GLU A 182 5.60 21.94 6.42
CA GLU A 182 4.29 21.71 7.04
C GLU A 182 3.36 22.95 6.95
N GLY A 183 3.91 24.16 7.00
CA GLY A 183 3.15 25.38 6.76
C GLY A 183 2.52 25.37 5.36
N HIS A 184 3.31 25.16 4.33
CA HIS A 184 2.83 25.12 2.94
C HIS A 184 1.88 23.94 2.68
N ILE A 185 2.19 22.74 3.22
CA ILE A 185 1.31 21.58 3.11
C ILE A 185 -0.06 21.89 3.72
N THR A 186 -0.09 22.49 4.91
CA THR A 186 -1.34 22.81 5.62
C THR A 186 -2.19 23.84 4.86
N GLU A 187 -1.56 24.86 4.29
CA GLU A 187 -2.26 25.86 3.48
C GLU A 187 -2.89 25.24 2.22
N LEU A 188 -2.12 24.41 1.49
CA LEU A 188 -2.62 23.70 0.31
C LEU A 188 -3.69 22.67 0.68
N GLU A 189 -3.50 21.90 1.74
CA GLU A 189 -4.47 20.92 2.26
C GLU A 189 -5.82 21.59 2.57
N ALA A 190 -5.79 22.80 3.17
CA ALA A 190 -7.00 23.57 3.45
C ALA A 190 -7.70 24.03 2.17
N LEU A 191 -6.97 24.52 1.17
CA LEU A 191 -7.53 24.93 -0.12
C LEU A 191 -8.13 23.77 -0.89
N ILE A 192 -7.42 22.64 -0.96
CA ILE A 192 -7.91 21.41 -1.63
C ILE A 192 -9.17 20.90 -0.95
N SER A 193 -9.25 20.96 0.37
CA SER A 193 -10.41 20.52 1.14
C SER A 193 -11.69 21.35 0.91
N LEU A 194 -11.57 22.55 0.35
CA LEU A 194 -12.72 23.36 -0.07
C LEU A 194 -13.33 22.89 -1.40
N ASP A 195 -12.56 22.15 -2.19
CA ASP A 195 -13.02 21.54 -3.44
C ASP A 195 -13.48 20.10 -3.18
N GLU A 196 -14.80 19.88 -3.20
CA GLU A 196 -15.39 18.58 -2.92
C GLU A 196 -14.99 17.52 -3.96
N GLU A 197 -14.79 17.90 -5.22
CA GLU A 197 -14.41 16.97 -6.29
C GLU A 197 -12.96 16.50 -6.09
N LEU A 198 -12.03 17.41 -5.86
CA LEU A 198 -10.63 17.10 -5.60
C LEU A 198 -10.44 16.29 -4.33
N SER A 199 -11.10 16.70 -3.24
CA SER A 199 -10.98 16.03 -1.94
C SER A 199 -11.63 14.63 -1.93
N HIS A 200 -12.61 14.41 -2.82
CA HIS A 200 -13.19 13.08 -3.03
C HIS A 200 -12.29 12.19 -3.89
N GLN A 201 -11.58 12.75 -4.86
CA GLN A 201 -10.68 12.05 -5.77
C GLN A 201 -9.34 11.70 -5.11
N PHE A 202 -8.76 12.65 -4.38
CA PHE A 202 -7.43 12.52 -3.77
C PHE A 202 -7.46 12.84 -2.27
N PRO A 203 -6.65 12.15 -1.43
CA PRO A 203 -6.40 12.62 -0.07
C PRO A 203 -5.79 14.03 -0.10
N PRO A 204 -6.40 15.04 0.56
CA PRO A 204 -5.97 16.45 0.41
C PRO A 204 -4.51 16.69 0.76
N ARG A 205 -4.02 16.07 1.83
CA ARG A 205 -2.61 16.17 2.22
C ARG A 205 -1.66 15.57 1.21
N TRP A 206 -1.99 14.38 0.69
CA TRP A 206 -1.19 13.73 -0.33
C TRP A 206 -1.13 14.59 -1.60
N LEU A 207 -2.27 15.15 -2.03
CA LEU A 207 -2.31 16.02 -3.19
C LEU A 207 -1.48 17.29 -2.96
N ALA A 208 -1.54 17.90 -1.78
CA ALA A 208 -0.70 19.05 -1.42
C ALA A 208 0.80 18.72 -1.54
N ILE A 209 1.23 17.56 -1.05
CA ILE A 209 2.62 17.09 -1.17
C ILE A 209 2.99 16.93 -2.65
N LYS A 210 2.13 16.29 -3.46
CA LYS A 210 2.40 16.07 -4.90
C LYS A 210 2.45 17.37 -5.70
N LEU A 211 1.69 18.36 -5.34
CA LEU A 211 1.76 19.71 -5.95
C LEU A 211 3.10 20.39 -5.61
N LEU A 212 3.56 20.29 -4.36
CA LEU A 212 4.87 20.83 -3.97
C LEU A 212 6.03 20.10 -4.64
N GLU A 213 5.89 18.79 -4.86
CA GLU A 213 6.86 17.96 -5.62
C GLU A 213 6.81 18.25 -7.14
N GLN A 214 5.82 19.00 -7.63
CA GLN A 214 5.55 19.21 -9.05
C GLN A 214 5.39 17.89 -9.81
N ASP A 215 4.65 16.93 -9.22
CA ASP A 215 4.41 15.61 -9.81
C ASP A 215 3.67 15.75 -11.14
N LYS A 216 4.35 15.39 -12.24
CA LYS A 216 3.86 15.61 -13.60
C LYS A 216 2.56 14.89 -13.90
N GLU A 217 2.40 13.66 -13.42
CA GLU A 217 1.19 12.86 -13.63
C GLU A 217 0.00 13.48 -12.90
N VAL A 218 0.22 13.99 -11.69
CA VAL A 218 -0.82 14.68 -10.92
C VAL A 218 -1.20 16.00 -11.59
N LEU A 219 -0.21 16.81 -11.99
CA LEU A 219 -0.45 18.08 -12.69
C LEU A 219 -1.22 17.87 -13.99
N GLN A 220 -0.87 16.83 -14.76
CA GLN A 220 -1.57 16.49 -16.00
C GLN A 220 -3.03 16.09 -15.73
N LYS A 221 -3.30 15.30 -14.68
CA LYS A 221 -4.66 14.91 -14.28
C LYS A 221 -5.50 16.10 -13.83
N LEU A 222 -4.87 17.10 -13.22
CA LEU A 222 -5.52 18.35 -12.82
C LEU A 222 -5.71 19.35 -13.97
N GLY A 223 -5.24 19.02 -15.19
CA GLY A 223 -5.31 19.91 -16.34
C GLY A 223 -4.36 21.12 -16.23
N VAL A 224 -3.39 21.07 -15.34
CA VAL A 224 -2.36 22.13 -15.19
C VAL A 224 -1.28 21.85 -16.22
N SER A 225 -1.23 22.66 -17.29
CA SER A 225 -0.13 22.64 -18.26
C SER A 225 1.12 23.27 -17.62
N ASN A 226 2.25 22.57 -17.70
CA ASN A 226 3.54 23.23 -17.49
C ASN A 226 3.77 24.20 -18.67
N GLU A 227 3.50 25.49 -18.50
CA GLU A 227 4.08 26.54 -19.33
C GLU A 227 5.54 26.82 -18.93
#